data_1e707ecd5cba741676432f6ca6fd1269
#
_entry.id   1e707ecd5cba741676432f6ca6fd1269
#
_cell.length_a   1.000
_cell.length_b   1.000
_cell.length_c   1.000
_cell.angle_alpha   90.00
_cell.angle_beta   90.00
_cell.angle_gamma   90.00
#
_symmetry.space_group_name_H-M   'P 1'
#
loop_
_entity.id
_entity.type
_entity.pdbx_description
1 polymer ?
#
loop_
_entity_poly.entity_id
_entity_poly.type
_entity_poly.pdbx_seq_one_letter_code
_entity_poly.pdbx_strand_id
1 'polypeptide(L)'
;ILRQEFPREIRAQAGNPVYNHYRCGDDKWIAIAHLDPDRYWPKLCRALGIEDLRDDPRFNSIEARGRNAKELVAVLDGRFASKPREEWMKILKQESCIFTPVQAPLEVTNDPQAMANDYFIEVDHPEWGKLKVAGFPWDFSETPASWQRRAPHLGEHTDEILEELGYSGEEILAMRNEKVVV
;
A
#
# COMPACT_ATOMS: atom_id res chain seq x y z
N ILE A 1 -4.86 -7.82 27.76
CA ILE A 1 -4.15 -7.78 26.46
C ILE A 1 -3.75 -9.21 26.17
N LEU A 2 -4.31 -9.76 25.10
CA LEU A 2 -4.24 -11.16 24.72
C LEU A 2 -2.77 -11.59 24.47
N ARG A 3 -2.26 -12.49 25.29
CA ARG A 3 -1.00 -13.21 25.06
C ARG A 3 -1.19 -14.41 24.09
N GLN A 4 -2.11 -14.29 23.13
CA GLN A 4 -2.25 -15.31 22.10
C GLN A 4 -1.36 -14.94 20.91
N GLU A 5 -0.42 -15.81 20.56
CA GLU A 5 0.25 -15.73 19.28
C GLU A 5 -0.78 -15.98 18.18
N PHE A 6 -0.91 -15.02 17.27
CA PHE A 6 -1.72 -15.23 16.07
C PHE A 6 -1.05 -16.31 15.22
N PRO A 7 -1.78 -17.35 14.78
CA PRO A 7 -1.23 -18.34 13.88
C PRO A 7 -0.74 -17.65 12.61
N ARG A 8 0.54 -17.80 12.29
CA ARG A 8 1.10 -17.31 11.02
C ARG A 8 0.76 -18.33 9.93
N GLU A 9 -0.17 -17.99 9.06
CA GLU A 9 -0.38 -18.78 7.85
C GLU A 9 0.84 -18.65 6.93
N ILE A 10 1.39 -19.79 6.55
CA ILE A 10 2.47 -19.83 5.56
C ILE A 10 1.82 -19.68 4.18
N ARG A 11 2.25 -18.70 3.39
CA ARG A 11 1.74 -18.42 2.03
C ARG A 11 1.53 -19.68 1.17
N ALA A 12 2.48 -20.60 1.22
CA ALA A 12 2.41 -21.88 0.48
C ALA A 12 1.33 -22.86 0.97
N GLN A 13 0.66 -22.55 2.08
CA GLN A 13 -0.40 -23.38 2.68
C GLN A 13 -1.71 -22.59 2.82
N ALA A 14 -1.83 -21.46 2.12
CA ALA A 14 -3.02 -20.64 2.14
C ALA A 14 -4.24 -21.45 1.70
N GLY A 15 -5.33 -21.40 2.46
CA GLY A 15 -6.57 -22.13 2.16
C GLY A 15 -7.20 -21.72 0.82
N ASN A 16 -6.88 -20.52 0.32
CA ASN A 16 -7.24 -20.06 -1.01
C ASN A 16 -5.99 -19.58 -1.78
N PRO A 17 -5.33 -20.43 -2.58
CA PRO A 17 -4.16 -20.05 -3.36
C PRO A 17 -4.38 -18.90 -4.35
N VAL A 18 -5.61 -18.68 -4.79
CA VAL A 18 -5.93 -17.56 -5.71
C VAL A 18 -6.41 -16.29 -4.98
N TYR A 19 -6.27 -16.27 -3.65
CA TYR A 19 -6.27 -15.08 -2.82
C TYR A 19 -4.91 -14.97 -2.11
N ASN A 20 -3.89 -14.63 -2.89
CA ASN A 20 -2.50 -14.71 -2.46
C ASN A 20 -1.63 -13.76 -3.30
N HIS A 21 -0.36 -13.65 -2.97
CA HIS A 21 0.58 -12.80 -3.70
C HIS A 21 1.72 -13.62 -4.30
N TYR A 22 2.20 -13.17 -5.47
CA TYR A 22 3.16 -13.89 -6.28
C TYR A 22 4.28 -12.96 -6.76
N ARG A 23 5.52 -13.47 -6.75
CA ARG A 23 6.69 -12.73 -7.22
C ARG A 23 6.83 -12.90 -8.73
N CYS A 24 6.96 -11.80 -9.44
CA CYS A 24 7.14 -11.75 -10.88
C CYS A 24 8.63 -11.84 -11.27
N GLY A 25 8.91 -11.98 -12.55
CA GLY A 25 10.26 -12.16 -13.06
C GLY A 25 11.19 -10.95 -12.88
N ASP A 26 10.64 -9.78 -12.58
CA ASP A 26 11.36 -8.54 -12.28
C ASP A 26 11.48 -8.27 -10.76
N ASP A 27 11.34 -9.29 -9.94
CA ASP A 27 11.36 -9.24 -8.48
C ASP A 27 10.25 -8.41 -7.82
N LYS A 28 9.33 -7.87 -8.60
CA LYS A 28 8.15 -7.18 -8.12
C LYS A 28 7.03 -8.17 -7.79
N TRP A 29 6.08 -7.74 -6.97
CA TRP A 29 5.00 -8.59 -6.50
C TRP A 29 3.66 -8.16 -7.07
N ILE A 30 2.79 -9.14 -7.28
CA ILE A 30 1.38 -8.96 -7.63
C ILE A 30 0.52 -9.73 -6.65
N ALA A 31 -0.59 -9.14 -6.21
CA ALA A 31 -1.59 -9.80 -5.40
C ALA A 31 -2.78 -10.18 -6.26
N ILE A 32 -3.19 -11.44 -6.17
CA ILE A 32 -4.43 -11.95 -6.77
C ILE A 32 -5.50 -11.96 -5.68
N ALA A 33 -6.69 -11.44 -5.98
CA ALA A 33 -7.75 -11.21 -4.99
C ALA A 33 -9.08 -11.87 -5.39
N HIS A 34 -9.05 -13.14 -5.76
CA HIS A 34 -10.23 -13.90 -6.14
C HIS A 34 -10.97 -14.43 -4.89
N LEU A 35 -11.89 -13.61 -4.33
CA LEU A 35 -12.75 -14.01 -3.19
C LEU A 35 -13.83 -15.02 -3.58
N ASP A 36 -14.26 -15.00 -4.86
CA ASP A 36 -15.07 -16.04 -5.48
C ASP A 36 -14.17 -16.89 -6.41
N PRO A 37 -13.37 -17.79 -5.83
CA PRO A 37 -12.26 -18.41 -6.55
C PRO A 37 -12.68 -19.32 -7.69
N ASP A 38 -13.84 -19.98 -7.60
CA ASP A 38 -14.30 -20.91 -8.65
C ASP A 38 -14.74 -20.15 -9.90
N ARG A 39 -15.36 -19.00 -9.73
CA ARG A 39 -15.75 -18.10 -10.84
C ARG A 39 -14.55 -17.58 -11.61
N TYR A 40 -13.46 -17.27 -10.91
CA TYR A 40 -12.26 -16.66 -11.52
C TYR A 40 -11.21 -17.69 -11.94
N TRP A 41 -11.28 -18.93 -11.46
CA TRP A 41 -10.29 -19.98 -11.76
C TRP A 41 -10.11 -20.21 -13.26
N PRO A 42 -11.16 -20.38 -14.10
CA PRO A 42 -11.00 -20.56 -15.54
C PRO A 42 -10.32 -19.36 -16.23
N LYS A 43 -10.58 -18.12 -15.74
CA LYS A 43 -9.95 -16.90 -16.26
C LYS A 43 -8.46 -16.87 -15.92
N LEU A 44 -8.12 -17.18 -14.68
CA LEU A 44 -6.74 -17.24 -14.23
C LEU A 44 -5.95 -18.33 -14.98
N CYS A 45 -6.54 -19.49 -15.22
CA CYS A 45 -5.92 -20.55 -16.01
C CYS A 45 -5.55 -20.05 -17.42
N ARG A 46 -6.47 -19.37 -18.12
CA ARG A 46 -6.18 -18.78 -19.43
C ARG A 46 -5.09 -17.71 -19.35
N ALA A 47 -5.20 -16.78 -18.37
CA ALA A 47 -4.21 -15.75 -18.19
C ALA A 47 -2.79 -16.30 -18.00
N LEU A 48 -2.67 -17.40 -17.29
CA LEU A 48 -1.39 -18.02 -16.95
C LEU A 48 -0.92 -19.09 -17.96
N GLY A 49 -1.76 -19.47 -18.96
CA GLY A 49 -1.46 -20.54 -19.89
C GLY A 49 -1.34 -21.91 -19.20
N ILE A 50 -2.27 -22.20 -18.29
CA ILE A 50 -2.38 -23.45 -17.53
C ILE A 50 -3.80 -24.04 -17.63
N GLU A 51 -4.40 -23.97 -18.80
CA GLU A 51 -5.78 -24.42 -19.03
C GLU A 51 -5.98 -25.91 -18.73
N ASP A 52 -4.92 -26.70 -18.82
CA ASP A 52 -4.89 -28.11 -18.43
C ASP A 52 -5.22 -28.34 -16.95
N LEU A 53 -4.97 -27.33 -16.10
CA LEU A 53 -5.28 -27.39 -14.68
C LEU A 53 -6.72 -26.98 -14.35
N ARG A 54 -7.45 -26.41 -15.31
CA ARG A 54 -8.82 -25.89 -15.07
C ARG A 54 -9.75 -26.95 -14.53
N ASP A 55 -9.76 -28.11 -15.17
CA ASP A 55 -10.65 -29.22 -14.88
C ASP A 55 -9.95 -30.36 -14.12
N ASP A 56 -8.69 -30.16 -13.71
CA ASP A 56 -7.92 -31.13 -12.91
C ASP A 56 -8.60 -31.34 -11.55
N PRO A 57 -8.93 -32.60 -11.16
CA PRO A 57 -9.59 -32.89 -9.87
C PRO A 57 -8.84 -32.35 -8.65
N ARG A 58 -7.55 -32.09 -8.75
CA ARG A 58 -6.75 -31.48 -7.68
C ARG A 58 -7.04 -29.98 -7.50
N PHE A 59 -7.57 -29.30 -8.55
CA PHE A 59 -7.67 -27.82 -8.57
C PHE A 59 -9.01 -27.30 -9.06
N ASN A 60 -9.98 -28.14 -9.41
CA ASN A 60 -11.25 -27.74 -10.02
C ASN A 60 -12.29 -27.14 -9.05
N SER A 61 -12.01 -27.10 -7.75
CA SER A 61 -12.85 -26.42 -6.75
C SER A 61 -11.99 -25.73 -5.69
N ILE A 62 -12.59 -24.80 -4.93
CA ILE A 62 -11.91 -24.11 -3.84
C ILE A 62 -11.34 -25.08 -2.80
N GLU A 63 -12.12 -26.11 -2.44
CA GLU A 63 -11.71 -27.13 -1.46
C GLU A 63 -10.54 -27.97 -2.01
N ALA A 64 -10.60 -28.35 -3.29
CA ALA A 64 -9.54 -29.10 -3.94
C ALA A 64 -8.25 -28.29 -4.01
N ARG A 65 -8.32 -27.00 -4.40
CA ARG A 65 -7.17 -26.10 -4.41
C ARG A 65 -6.60 -25.86 -3.00
N GLY A 66 -7.46 -25.73 -1.99
CA GLY A 66 -7.04 -25.61 -0.60
C GLY A 66 -6.29 -26.85 -0.08
N ARG A 67 -6.79 -28.05 -0.37
CA ARG A 67 -6.11 -29.31 -0.01
C ARG A 67 -4.76 -29.47 -0.71
N ASN A 68 -4.65 -29.02 -1.94
CA ASN A 68 -3.43 -29.11 -2.77
C ASN A 68 -2.70 -27.78 -2.88
N ALA A 69 -2.88 -26.87 -1.88
CA ALA A 69 -2.38 -25.51 -1.93
C ALA A 69 -0.88 -25.41 -2.19
N LYS A 70 -0.07 -26.24 -1.52
CA LYS A 70 1.39 -26.23 -1.68
C LYS A 70 1.80 -26.53 -3.13
N GLU A 71 1.16 -27.49 -3.77
CA GLU A 71 1.45 -27.84 -5.16
C GLU A 71 1.01 -26.71 -6.11
N LEU A 72 -0.22 -26.21 -5.95
CA LEU A 72 -0.73 -25.14 -6.79
C LEU A 72 0.07 -23.85 -6.64
N VAL A 73 0.43 -23.46 -5.42
CA VAL A 73 1.26 -22.28 -5.18
C VAL A 73 2.61 -22.39 -5.88
N ALA A 74 3.23 -23.58 -5.87
CA ALA A 74 4.50 -23.78 -6.59
C ALA A 74 4.34 -23.63 -8.12
N VAL A 75 3.23 -24.12 -8.69
CA VAL A 75 2.92 -23.92 -10.12
C VAL A 75 2.73 -22.43 -10.41
N LEU A 76 1.92 -21.74 -9.61
CA LEU A 76 1.64 -20.31 -9.79
C LEU A 76 2.90 -19.47 -9.61
N ASP A 77 3.76 -19.78 -8.63
CA ASP A 77 5.06 -19.13 -8.46
C ASP A 77 5.93 -19.25 -9.72
N GLY A 78 6.02 -20.45 -10.29
CA GLY A 78 6.78 -20.67 -11.53
C GLY A 78 6.22 -19.88 -12.71
N ARG A 79 4.89 -19.77 -12.82
CA ARG A 79 4.26 -19.01 -13.91
C ARG A 79 4.48 -17.51 -13.74
N PHE A 80 4.20 -16.95 -12.55
CA PHE A 80 4.41 -15.52 -12.31
C PHE A 80 5.89 -15.10 -12.46
N ALA A 81 6.83 -15.95 -12.07
CA ALA A 81 8.25 -15.69 -12.25
C ALA A 81 8.71 -15.63 -13.73
N SER A 82 7.89 -16.09 -14.68
CA SER A 82 8.27 -16.14 -16.11
C SER A 82 8.19 -14.80 -16.84
N LYS A 83 7.56 -13.76 -16.25
CA LYS A 83 7.35 -12.45 -16.87
C LYS A 83 7.43 -11.32 -15.84
N PRO A 84 7.77 -10.09 -16.27
CA PRO A 84 7.70 -8.92 -15.40
C PRO A 84 6.27 -8.56 -15.01
N ARG A 85 6.13 -7.88 -13.85
CA ARG A 85 4.83 -7.50 -13.27
C ARG A 85 3.93 -6.75 -14.25
N GLU A 86 4.47 -5.80 -14.99
CA GLU A 86 3.72 -4.99 -15.95
C GLU A 86 3.09 -5.82 -17.08
N GLU A 87 3.76 -6.86 -17.55
CA GLU A 87 3.22 -7.76 -18.56
C GLU A 87 2.08 -8.59 -17.98
N TRP A 88 2.26 -9.11 -16.76
CA TRP A 88 1.20 -9.84 -16.07
C TRP A 88 -0.03 -8.99 -15.82
N MET A 89 0.13 -7.73 -15.41
CA MET A 89 -0.99 -6.82 -15.21
C MET A 89 -1.83 -6.63 -16.48
N LYS A 90 -1.19 -6.54 -17.65
CA LYS A 90 -1.90 -6.45 -18.94
C LYS A 90 -2.69 -7.73 -19.25
N ILE A 91 -2.06 -8.89 -19.10
CA ILE A 91 -2.68 -10.21 -19.35
C ILE A 91 -3.87 -10.43 -18.40
N LEU A 92 -3.66 -10.22 -17.10
CA LEU A 92 -4.70 -10.42 -16.09
C LEU A 92 -5.89 -9.47 -16.29
N LYS A 93 -5.63 -8.22 -16.73
CA LYS A 93 -6.68 -7.26 -17.07
C LYS A 93 -7.50 -7.69 -18.27
N GLN A 94 -6.87 -8.22 -19.32
CA GLN A 94 -7.54 -8.75 -20.52
C GLN A 94 -8.49 -9.91 -20.17
N GLU A 95 -8.08 -10.79 -19.26
CA GLU A 95 -8.91 -11.90 -18.77
C GLU A 95 -9.90 -11.49 -17.66
N SER A 96 -9.98 -10.22 -17.31
CA SER A 96 -10.87 -9.71 -16.26
C SER A 96 -10.64 -10.43 -14.91
N CYS A 97 -9.40 -10.71 -14.57
CA CYS A 97 -8.98 -11.16 -13.25
C CYS A 97 -8.97 -9.98 -12.25
N ILE A 98 -9.18 -10.27 -10.98
CA ILE A 98 -9.04 -9.28 -9.91
C ILE A 98 -7.63 -9.40 -9.34
N PHE A 99 -6.87 -8.33 -9.45
CA PHE A 99 -5.49 -8.27 -8.98
C PHE A 99 -5.09 -6.83 -8.66
N THR A 100 -3.98 -6.67 -7.95
CA THR A 100 -3.32 -5.38 -7.72
C THR A 100 -1.80 -5.55 -7.69
N PRO A 101 -1.02 -4.56 -8.17
CA PRO A 101 0.41 -4.55 -7.92
C PRO A 101 0.69 -4.36 -6.42
N VAL A 102 1.67 -5.06 -5.88
CA VAL A 102 2.23 -4.73 -4.57
C VAL A 102 3.31 -3.69 -4.82
N GLN A 103 3.03 -2.46 -4.46
CA GLN A 103 3.88 -1.31 -4.77
C GLN A 103 4.90 -1.06 -3.65
N ALA A 104 6.11 -0.71 -4.04
CA ALA A 104 7.09 -0.15 -3.09
C ALA A 104 6.68 1.29 -2.72
N PRO A 105 7.12 1.84 -1.56
CA PRO A 105 6.75 3.19 -1.12
C PRO A 105 6.98 4.28 -2.18
N LEU A 106 8.09 4.21 -2.92
CA LEU A 106 8.38 5.17 -4.00
C LEU A 106 7.51 4.97 -5.26
N GLU A 107 6.96 3.78 -5.50
CA GLU A 107 6.04 3.56 -6.61
C GLU A 107 4.68 4.21 -6.33
N VAL A 108 4.22 4.16 -5.07
CA VAL A 108 2.93 4.75 -4.65
C VAL A 108 2.89 6.26 -4.91
N THR A 109 4.01 6.97 -4.73
CA THR A 109 4.08 8.43 -4.95
C THR A 109 3.87 8.83 -6.42
N ASN A 110 3.88 7.88 -7.34
CA ASN A 110 3.63 8.09 -8.77
C ASN A 110 2.45 7.25 -9.28
N ASP A 111 1.70 6.61 -8.39
CA ASP A 111 0.50 5.85 -8.76
C ASP A 111 -0.57 6.80 -9.29
N PRO A 112 -1.14 6.54 -10.51
CA PRO A 112 -2.12 7.43 -11.11
C PRO A 112 -3.37 7.65 -10.24
N GLN A 113 -3.82 6.63 -9.49
CA GLN A 113 -4.98 6.75 -8.63
C GLN A 113 -4.64 7.58 -7.38
N ALA A 114 -3.45 7.40 -6.79
CA ALA A 114 -2.99 8.20 -5.66
C ALA A 114 -2.83 9.68 -6.05
N MET A 115 -2.32 9.95 -7.25
CA MET A 115 -2.18 11.30 -7.77
C MET A 115 -3.53 11.95 -8.10
N ALA A 116 -4.48 11.20 -8.68
CA ALA A 116 -5.81 11.69 -9.01
C ALA A 116 -6.67 12.02 -7.77
N ASN A 117 -6.32 11.48 -6.61
CA ASN A 117 -6.99 11.73 -5.32
C ASN A 117 -6.18 12.65 -4.40
N ASP A 118 -5.14 13.32 -4.89
CA ASP A 118 -4.28 14.23 -4.12
C ASP A 118 -3.73 13.60 -2.83
N TYR A 119 -3.48 12.26 -2.84
CA TYR A 119 -2.87 11.57 -1.70
C TYR A 119 -1.43 12.00 -1.47
N PHE A 120 -0.84 12.64 -2.46
CA PHE A 120 0.44 13.32 -2.37
C PHE A 120 0.31 14.72 -2.94
N ILE A 121 0.76 15.72 -2.18
CA ILE A 121 0.81 17.13 -2.58
C ILE A 121 2.25 17.60 -2.71
N GLU A 122 2.50 18.53 -3.62
CA GLU A 122 3.79 19.18 -3.76
C GLU A 122 3.81 20.45 -2.91
N VAL A 123 4.83 20.58 -2.07
CA VAL A 123 5.03 21.74 -1.19
C VAL A 123 6.42 22.35 -1.42
N ASP A 124 6.53 23.66 -1.31
CA ASP A 124 7.81 24.35 -1.36
C ASP A 124 8.42 24.44 0.05
N HIS A 125 9.55 23.76 0.24
CA HIS A 125 10.29 23.80 1.49
C HIS A 125 11.47 24.78 1.35
N PRO A 126 11.67 25.73 2.29
CA PRO A 126 12.67 26.77 2.14
C PRO A 126 14.11 26.26 2.05
N GLU A 127 14.42 25.11 2.65
CA GLU A 127 15.77 24.53 2.67
C GLU A 127 15.95 23.45 1.61
N TRP A 128 14.88 22.70 1.27
CA TRP A 128 14.96 21.49 0.43
C TRP A 128 14.26 21.65 -0.92
N GLY A 129 13.68 22.81 -1.19
CA GLY A 129 12.93 23.08 -2.43
C GLY A 129 11.61 22.30 -2.47
N LYS A 130 11.22 21.85 -3.66
CA LYS A 130 9.96 21.13 -3.86
C LYS A 130 10.02 19.74 -3.28
N LEU A 131 9.10 19.45 -2.36
CA LEU A 131 8.93 18.14 -1.73
C LEU A 131 7.54 17.61 -2.04
N LYS A 132 7.45 16.29 -2.26
CA LYS A 132 6.19 15.58 -2.30
C LYS A 132 5.92 15.00 -0.93
N VAL A 133 4.84 15.43 -0.28
CA VAL A 133 4.41 14.97 1.04
C VAL A 133 3.06 14.29 0.97
N ALA A 134 2.73 13.48 1.96
CA ALA A 134 1.39 12.89 2.06
C ALA A 134 0.35 14.01 2.20
N GLY A 135 -0.68 13.95 1.39
CA GLY A 135 -1.85 14.81 1.46
C GLY A 135 -2.82 14.39 2.55
N PHE A 136 -4.03 14.90 2.46
CA PHE A 136 -5.08 14.59 3.43
C PHE A 136 -5.92 13.42 2.91
N PRO A 137 -6.15 12.35 3.72
CA PRO A 137 -6.91 11.18 3.30
C PRO A 137 -8.44 11.37 3.39
N TRP A 138 -8.91 12.57 3.71
CA TRP A 138 -10.33 12.93 3.83
C TRP A 138 -10.59 14.34 3.34
N ASP A 139 -11.80 14.57 2.87
CA ASP A 139 -12.33 15.87 2.49
C ASP A 139 -13.50 16.25 3.42
N PHE A 140 -13.44 17.46 3.97
CA PHE A 140 -14.53 18.06 4.71
C PHE A 140 -15.16 19.17 3.86
N SER A 141 -16.47 19.09 3.61
CA SER A 141 -17.18 20.05 2.76
C SER A 141 -17.19 21.47 3.33
N GLU A 142 -17.27 21.63 4.65
CA GLU A 142 -17.36 22.92 5.32
C GLU A 142 -15.98 23.46 5.74
N THR A 143 -15.04 22.59 6.01
CA THR A 143 -13.69 22.93 6.49
C THR A 143 -12.64 22.13 5.75
N PRO A 144 -12.38 22.41 4.45
CA PRO A 144 -11.39 21.68 3.66
C PRO A 144 -10.01 21.72 4.32
N ALA A 145 -9.38 20.55 4.38
CA ALA A 145 -8.00 20.46 4.86
C ALA A 145 -7.05 21.09 3.83
N SER A 146 -6.08 21.83 4.30
CA SER A 146 -5.08 22.46 3.44
C SER A 146 -3.71 22.53 4.11
N TRP A 147 -2.66 22.52 3.29
CA TRP A 147 -1.30 22.73 3.78
C TRP A 147 -1.15 24.19 4.20
N GLN A 148 -0.86 24.42 5.47
CA GLN A 148 -0.70 25.77 6.01
C GLN A 148 0.76 26.20 6.06
N ARG A 149 1.61 25.39 6.67
CA ARG A 149 3.05 25.65 6.84
C ARG A 149 3.82 24.35 7.04
N ARG A 150 5.13 24.38 6.82
CA ARG A 150 6.01 23.26 7.10
C ARG A 150 6.08 22.91 8.58
N ALA A 151 6.65 21.76 8.89
CA ALA A 151 7.00 21.43 10.27
C ALA A 151 8.01 22.46 10.81
N PRO A 152 7.78 23.03 12.02
CA PRO A 152 8.66 24.03 12.59
C PRO A 152 9.97 23.44 13.11
N HIS A 153 11.01 24.22 13.14
CA HIS A 153 12.17 23.93 13.97
C HIS A 153 11.82 24.07 15.45
N LEU A 154 12.64 23.45 16.31
CA LEU A 154 12.44 23.56 17.76
C LEU A 154 12.47 25.03 18.18
N GLY A 155 11.41 25.49 18.86
CA GLY A 155 11.27 26.85 19.33
C GLY A 155 10.94 27.92 18.28
N GLU A 156 10.75 27.55 17.01
CA GLU A 156 10.54 28.52 15.92
C GLU A 156 9.34 29.46 16.13
N HIS A 157 8.29 28.98 16.80
CA HIS A 157 7.07 29.75 17.05
C HIS A 157 6.86 30.08 18.52
N THR A 158 7.90 29.96 19.36
CA THR A 158 7.78 30.21 20.80
C THR A 158 7.29 31.63 21.10
N ASP A 159 7.87 32.61 20.47
CA ASP A 159 7.48 34.04 20.70
C ASP A 159 6.07 34.31 20.18
N GLU A 160 5.75 33.87 18.96
CA GLU A 160 4.42 34.01 18.35
C GLU A 160 3.33 33.45 19.28
N ILE A 161 3.53 32.24 19.79
CA ILE A 161 2.55 31.57 20.66
C ILE A 161 2.42 32.27 22.01
N LEU A 162 3.54 32.68 22.62
CA LEU A 162 3.51 33.36 23.92
C LEU A 162 2.91 34.73 23.83
N GLU A 163 3.17 35.48 22.76
CA GLU A 163 2.53 36.77 22.49
C GLU A 163 1.01 36.62 22.28
N GLU A 164 0.55 35.60 21.53
CA GLU A 164 -0.86 35.29 21.38
C GLU A 164 -1.54 34.97 22.73
N LEU A 165 -0.79 34.38 23.69
CA LEU A 165 -1.25 34.09 25.04
C LEU A 165 -1.20 35.32 25.95
N GLY A 166 -0.68 36.47 25.49
CA GLY A 166 -0.66 37.73 26.19
C GLY A 166 0.59 38.00 27.02
N TYR A 167 1.65 37.20 26.85
CA TYR A 167 2.96 37.50 27.46
C TYR A 167 3.66 38.62 26.73
N SER A 168 4.29 39.51 27.50
CA SER A 168 5.12 40.58 26.96
C SER A 168 6.48 40.05 26.51
N GLY A 169 7.16 40.76 25.60
CA GLY A 169 8.51 40.41 25.16
C GLY A 169 9.52 40.34 26.31
N GLU A 170 9.35 41.16 27.37
CA GLU A 170 10.18 41.10 28.59
C GLU A 170 10.01 39.80 29.35
N GLU A 171 8.75 39.34 29.50
CA GLU A 171 8.43 38.05 30.14
C GLU A 171 8.96 36.85 29.34
N ILE A 172 8.82 36.90 28.02
CA ILE A 172 9.34 35.87 27.11
C ILE A 172 10.87 35.77 27.22
N LEU A 173 11.54 36.92 27.24
CA LEU A 173 12.98 36.96 27.41
C LEU A 173 13.44 36.42 28.76
N ALA A 174 12.68 36.72 29.82
CA ALA A 174 12.94 36.15 31.16
C ALA A 174 12.81 34.63 31.14
N MET A 175 11.75 34.10 30.52
CA MET A 175 11.54 32.63 30.37
C MET A 175 12.68 31.96 29.59
N ARG A 176 13.22 32.61 28.56
CA ARG A 176 14.40 32.11 27.82
C ARG A 176 15.66 32.08 28.68
N ASN A 177 15.90 33.13 29.44
CA ASN A 177 17.06 33.24 30.34
C ASN A 177 17.02 32.17 31.44
N GLU A 178 15.83 31.87 31.92
CA GLU A 178 15.57 30.80 32.89
C GLU A 178 15.47 29.38 32.27
N LYS A 179 15.61 29.30 30.95
CA LYS A 179 15.50 28.02 30.16
C LYS A 179 14.16 27.31 30.32
N VAL A 180 13.09 28.05 30.57
CA VAL A 180 11.71 27.54 30.61
C VAL A 180 11.22 27.27 29.18
N VAL A 181 11.64 28.10 28.24
CA VAL A 181 11.35 27.96 26.79
C VAL A 181 12.62 28.08 25.95
N VAL A 182 12.55 27.67 24.68
CA VAL A 182 13.61 27.75 23.69
C VAL A 182 13.27 28.79 22.61
#